data_befb3c51f17745050c17e93d50a94bf7
#
_entry.id   befb3c51f17745050c17e93d50a94bf7
#
_cell.length_a   1.000
_cell.length_b   1.000
_cell.length_c   1.000
_cell.angle_alpha   90.00
_cell.angle_beta   90.00
_cell.angle_gamma   90.00
#
_symmetry.space_group_name_H-M   'P 1'
#
loop_
_entity.id
_entity.type
_entity.pdbx_description
1 polymer ?
#
loop_
_entity_poly.entity_id
_entity_poly.type
_entity_poly.pdbx_seq_one_letter_code
_entity_poly.pdbx_strand_id
1 'polypeptide(L)'
;VNYKSILVTTPEITSILNAYSFLKSSVFRFFAQQFPARSEERKLIQDYTHTRLEGSELSFTNLIEEIYNKYPETGAKAINKLDMFRPQVILNKGRTSSDIEMAQRLKSLVKNKLNMNMEFIGFIPHDDEISISIARRTPLILSNPESEFAKRIYPTANRVINSNFTFNESIFDEEKEDEVLEQLVKEFTNEE
;
A
#
# COMPACT_ATOMS: atom_id res chain seq x y z
N VAL A 1 3.65 -7.23 -13.96
CA VAL A 1 3.37 -6.73 -12.59
C VAL A 1 1.88 -6.75 -12.41
N ASN A 2 1.42 -7.37 -11.33
CA ASN A 2 0.01 -7.40 -11.01
C ASN A 2 -0.37 -6.02 -10.43
N TYR A 3 -1.38 -5.36 -10.98
CA TYR A 3 -1.88 -4.08 -10.49
C TYR A 3 -2.50 -4.19 -9.08
N LYS A 4 -2.87 -5.40 -8.69
CA LYS A 4 -3.36 -5.75 -7.36
C LYS A 4 -2.24 -6.40 -6.57
N SER A 5 -1.68 -5.67 -5.62
CA SER A 5 -0.69 -6.18 -4.68
C SER A 5 -1.18 -5.91 -3.27
N ILE A 6 -1.17 -6.91 -2.41
CA ILE A 6 -1.51 -6.76 -1.00
C ILE A 6 -0.19 -6.73 -0.21
N LEU A 7 0.00 -5.67 0.53
CA LEU A 7 1.10 -5.51 1.48
C LEU A 7 0.56 -5.69 2.89
N VAL A 8 1.15 -6.60 3.64
CA VAL A 8 0.86 -6.76 5.06
C VAL A 8 2.00 -6.16 5.85
N THR A 9 1.68 -5.22 6.74
CA THR A 9 2.66 -4.59 7.64
C THR A 9 2.14 -4.58 9.08
N THR A 10 2.97 -4.21 10.02
CA THR A 10 2.61 -4.05 11.43
C THR A 10 2.79 -2.58 11.84
N PRO A 11 2.21 -2.11 12.97
CA PRO A 11 2.30 -0.72 13.37
C PRO A 11 3.68 -0.29 13.90
N GLU A 12 4.63 -1.21 14.04
CA GLU A 12 5.97 -0.83 14.45
C GLU A 12 6.66 0.07 13.42
N ILE A 13 7.35 1.11 13.91
CA ILE A 13 8.03 2.13 13.06
C ILE A 13 8.93 1.47 12.00
N THR A 14 9.68 0.45 12.39
CA THR A 14 10.57 -0.28 11.47
C THR A 14 9.81 -1.00 10.37
N SER A 15 8.64 -1.60 10.69
CA SER A 15 7.78 -2.27 9.72
C SER A 15 7.15 -1.26 8.74
N ILE A 16 6.73 -0.11 9.23
CA ILE A 16 6.21 0.98 8.40
C ILE A 16 7.29 1.52 7.45
N LEU A 17 8.51 1.72 7.93
CA LEU A 17 9.63 2.16 7.09
C LEU A 17 10.02 1.11 6.06
N ASN A 18 9.99 -0.18 6.42
CA ASN A 18 10.22 -1.28 5.47
C ASN A 18 9.11 -1.37 4.42
N ALA A 19 7.84 -1.20 4.83
CA ALA A 19 6.69 -1.12 3.94
C ALA A 19 6.85 0.03 2.92
N TYR A 20 7.22 1.22 3.40
CA TYR A 20 7.52 2.35 2.52
C TYR A 20 8.67 2.07 1.55
N SER A 21 9.77 1.51 2.03
CA SER A 21 10.94 1.18 1.20
C SER A 21 10.60 0.14 0.12
N PHE A 22 9.77 -0.84 0.47
CA PHE A 22 9.26 -1.83 -0.48
C PHE A 22 8.36 -1.17 -1.54
N LEU A 23 7.40 -0.34 -1.13
CA LEU A 23 6.51 0.38 -2.04
C LEU A 23 7.29 1.29 -2.98
N LYS A 24 8.28 2.01 -2.45
CA LYS A 24 9.18 2.84 -3.23
C LYS A 24 9.91 2.02 -4.31
N SER A 25 10.54 0.92 -3.94
CA SER A 25 11.23 0.04 -4.89
C SER A 25 10.28 -0.54 -5.94
N SER A 26 9.07 -0.89 -5.50
CA SER A 26 8.03 -1.43 -6.38
C SER A 26 7.55 -0.41 -7.40
N VAL A 27 7.32 0.83 -6.99
CA VAL A 27 6.86 1.92 -7.87
C VAL A 27 7.93 2.28 -8.92
N PHE A 28 9.18 2.42 -8.51
CA PHE A 28 10.27 2.68 -9.46
C PHE A 28 10.41 1.56 -10.48
N ARG A 29 10.35 0.30 -10.01
CA ARG A 29 10.40 -0.87 -10.89
C ARG A 29 9.21 -0.93 -11.84
N PHE A 30 8.01 -0.67 -11.33
CA PHE A 30 6.79 -0.62 -12.14
C PHE A 30 6.90 0.46 -13.22
N PHE A 31 7.31 1.67 -12.84
CA PHE A 31 7.46 2.80 -13.76
C PHE A 31 8.51 2.50 -14.83
N ALA A 32 9.67 1.97 -14.46
CA ALA A 32 10.72 1.58 -15.41
C ALA A 32 10.25 0.50 -16.40
N GLN A 33 9.34 -0.40 -15.99
CA GLN A 33 8.80 -1.44 -16.87
C GLN A 33 7.83 -0.93 -17.92
N GLN A 34 7.36 0.33 -17.83
CA GLN A 34 6.53 0.93 -18.85
C GLN A 34 7.31 1.31 -20.12
N PHE A 35 8.63 1.31 -20.04
CA PHE A 35 9.53 1.68 -21.14
C PHE A 35 10.32 0.45 -21.62
N PRO A 36 10.72 0.42 -22.93
CA PRO A 36 11.57 -0.64 -23.45
C PRO A 36 12.86 -0.85 -22.65
N ALA A 37 13.37 -2.07 -22.60
CA ALA A 37 14.50 -2.43 -21.72
C ALA A 37 15.80 -1.64 -21.95
N ARG A 38 16.00 -1.05 -23.15
CA ARG A 38 17.20 -0.30 -23.53
C ARG A 38 16.87 1.13 -23.94
N SER A 39 15.71 1.65 -23.58
CA SER A 39 15.30 3.04 -23.89
C SER A 39 16.05 4.04 -23.00
N GLU A 40 16.17 5.27 -23.49
CA GLU A 40 16.79 6.37 -22.74
C GLU A 40 15.96 6.75 -21.50
N GLU A 41 14.63 6.63 -21.58
CA GLU A 41 13.73 6.84 -20.43
C GLU A 41 14.05 5.85 -19.32
N ARG A 42 14.24 4.57 -19.65
CA ARG A 42 14.56 3.56 -18.65
C ARG A 42 15.94 3.74 -18.05
N LYS A 43 16.90 4.19 -18.84
CA LYS A 43 18.23 4.55 -18.37
C LYS A 43 18.17 5.74 -17.43
N LEU A 44 17.41 6.79 -17.77
CA LEU A 44 17.21 7.95 -16.90
C LEU A 44 16.63 7.54 -15.53
N ILE A 45 15.63 6.63 -15.49
CA ILE A 45 15.06 6.10 -14.24
C ILE A 45 16.12 5.34 -13.43
N GLN A 46 16.98 4.56 -14.10
CA GLN A 46 18.05 3.81 -13.43
C GLN A 46 19.10 4.76 -12.84
N ASP A 47 19.56 5.75 -13.61
CA ASP A 47 20.52 6.75 -13.16
C ASP A 47 19.98 7.52 -11.96
N TYR A 48 18.69 7.88 -12.01
CA TYR A 48 18.00 8.54 -10.89
C TYR A 48 17.97 7.68 -9.62
N THR A 49 17.78 6.38 -9.77
CA THR A 49 17.79 5.45 -8.65
C THR A 49 19.20 5.31 -8.05
N HIS A 50 20.24 5.34 -8.87
CA HIS A 50 21.65 5.26 -8.43
C HIS A 50 22.10 6.55 -7.76
N THR A 51 21.86 7.70 -8.35
CA THR A 51 22.25 9.02 -7.81
C THR A 51 21.63 9.27 -6.42
N ARG A 52 20.47 8.71 -6.15
CA ARG A 52 19.82 8.84 -4.84
C ARG A 52 20.50 8.04 -3.72
N LEU A 53 21.30 7.01 -4.05
CA LEU A 53 22.14 6.30 -3.07
C LEU A 53 23.28 7.19 -2.57
N GLU A 54 23.62 8.25 -3.29
CA GLU A 54 24.67 9.21 -2.97
C GLU A 54 24.17 10.43 -2.15
N GLY A 55 22.90 10.40 -1.64
CA GLY A 55 22.40 11.41 -0.69
C GLY A 55 21.65 12.60 -1.32
N SER A 56 21.30 12.55 -2.60
CA SER A 56 20.49 13.61 -3.22
C SER A 56 19.00 13.53 -2.82
N GLU A 57 18.38 14.68 -2.55
CA GLU A 57 16.96 14.81 -2.18
C GLU A 57 15.98 14.73 -3.37
N LEU A 58 16.39 14.17 -4.49
CA LEU A 58 15.55 14.07 -5.68
C LEU A 58 14.28 13.24 -5.38
N SER A 59 13.11 13.85 -5.53
CA SER A 59 11.82 13.18 -5.29
C SER A 59 11.38 12.37 -6.49
N PHE A 60 10.51 11.37 -6.29
CA PHE A 60 9.91 10.62 -7.41
C PHE A 60 9.09 11.54 -8.33
N THR A 61 8.49 12.59 -7.79
CA THR A 61 7.78 13.63 -8.54
C THR A 61 8.70 14.33 -9.55
N ASN A 62 9.91 14.70 -9.16
CA ASN A 62 10.88 15.32 -10.06
C ASN A 62 11.26 14.39 -11.22
N LEU A 63 11.39 13.08 -10.95
CA LEU A 63 11.63 12.10 -12.00
C LEU A 63 10.47 12.02 -13.00
N ILE A 64 9.23 12.01 -12.50
CA ILE A 64 8.05 12.01 -13.35
C ILE A 64 8.01 13.26 -14.24
N GLU A 65 8.27 14.44 -13.67
CA GLU A 65 8.34 15.72 -14.41
C GLU A 65 9.45 15.69 -15.47
N GLU A 66 10.62 15.20 -15.13
CA GLU A 66 11.74 15.11 -16.06
C GLU A 66 11.44 14.16 -17.23
N ILE A 67 10.86 12.98 -16.95
CA ILE A 67 10.41 12.03 -17.98
C ILE A 67 9.34 12.66 -18.88
N TYR A 68 8.36 13.35 -18.30
CA TYR A 68 7.31 14.00 -19.07
C TYR A 68 7.86 15.11 -19.99
N ASN A 69 8.79 15.92 -19.48
CA ASN A 69 9.38 17.01 -20.25
C ASN A 69 10.27 16.52 -21.39
N LYS A 70 11.06 15.46 -21.17
CA LYS A 70 11.95 14.90 -22.20
C LYS A 70 11.24 13.99 -23.20
N TYR A 71 10.22 13.26 -22.74
CA TYR A 71 9.53 12.22 -23.50
C TYR A 71 8.00 12.34 -23.33
N PRO A 72 7.35 13.41 -23.85
CA PRO A 72 5.95 13.71 -23.55
C PRO A 72 4.97 12.57 -23.88
N GLU A 73 5.13 11.91 -25.03
CA GLU A 73 4.19 10.87 -25.46
C GLU A 73 4.33 9.57 -24.65
N THR A 74 5.56 9.09 -24.49
CA THR A 74 5.82 7.85 -23.74
C THR A 74 5.69 8.08 -22.23
N GLY A 75 6.09 9.26 -21.77
CA GLY A 75 5.94 9.70 -20.38
C GLY A 75 4.47 9.77 -19.95
N ALA A 76 3.61 10.44 -20.74
CA ALA A 76 2.18 10.51 -20.43
C ALA A 76 1.53 9.12 -20.33
N LYS A 77 1.85 8.20 -21.25
CA LYS A 77 1.36 6.82 -21.20
C LYS A 77 1.83 6.08 -19.95
N ALA A 78 3.08 6.28 -19.54
CA ALA A 78 3.64 5.64 -18.37
C ALA A 78 3.05 6.20 -17.07
N ILE A 79 2.81 7.52 -17.00
CA ILE A 79 2.17 8.19 -15.85
C ILE A 79 0.73 7.67 -15.68
N ASN A 80 -0.05 7.65 -16.77
CA ASN A 80 -1.42 7.11 -16.72
C ASN A 80 -1.47 5.65 -16.21
N LYS A 81 -0.47 4.83 -16.55
CA LYS A 81 -0.36 3.47 -16.01
C LYS A 81 0.07 3.45 -14.54
N LEU A 82 0.89 4.41 -14.12
CA LEU A 82 1.30 4.56 -12.73
C LEU A 82 0.11 4.90 -11.83
N ASP A 83 -0.80 5.76 -12.31
CA ASP A 83 -2.04 6.12 -11.58
C ASP A 83 -2.96 4.92 -11.34
N MET A 84 -2.81 3.86 -12.15
CA MET A 84 -3.53 2.60 -11.98
C MET A 84 -2.88 1.66 -10.96
N PHE A 85 -1.64 1.92 -10.56
CA PHE A 85 -0.93 1.11 -9.58
C PHE A 85 -1.32 1.54 -8.15
N ARG A 86 -2.25 0.79 -7.56
CA ARG A 86 -2.81 1.04 -6.23
C ARG A 86 -2.59 -0.17 -5.32
N PRO A 87 -1.52 -0.19 -4.53
CA PRO A 87 -1.30 -1.26 -3.58
C PRO A 87 -2.34 -1.21 -2.47
N GLN A 88 -2.84 -2.38 -2.11
CA GLN A 88 -3.70 -2.59 -0.95
C GLN A 88 -2.85 -2.92 0.26
N VAL A 89 -3.22 -2.39 1.42
CA VAL A 89 -2.45 -2.58 2.66
C VAL A 89 -3.34 -3.13 3.76
N ILE A 90 -2.81 -4.11 4.48
CA ILE A 90 -3.38 -4.65 5.71
C ILE A 90 -2.43 -4.30 6.85
N LEU A 91 -2.93 -3.63 7.88
CA LEU A 91 -2.22 -3.43 9.13
C LEU A 91 -2.52 -4.62 10.06
N ASN A 92 -1.50 -5.39 10.38
CA ASN A 92 -1.60 -6.60 11.17
C ASN A 92 -0.97 -6.40 12.55
N LYS A 93 -1.46 -7.13 13.56
CA LYS A 93 -0.98 -7.11 14.96
C LYS A 93 -1.13 -5.75 15.63
N GLY A 94 -2.11 -4.96 15.27
CA GLY A 94 -2.42 -3.73 15.98
C GLY A 94 -2.95 -4.02 17.39
N ARG A 95 -2.72 -3.10 18.33
CA ARG A 95 -3.14 -3.25 19.74
C ARG A 95 -4.01 -2.08 20.21
N THR A 96 -3.83 -0.92 19.58
CA THR A 96 -4.44 0.33 20.02
C THR A 96 -4.94 1.15 18.84
N SER A 97 -5.85 2.08 19.11
CA SER A 97 -6.30 3.06 18.11
C SER A 97 -5.15 3.90 17.55
N SER A 98 -4.11 4.20 18.36
CA SER A 98 -2.93 4.90 17.89
C SER A 98 -2.14 4.13 16.82
N ASP A 99 -2.29 2.82 16.75
CA ASP A 99 -1.66 2.01 15.69
C ASP A 99 -2.26 2.31 14.30
N ILE A 100 -3.52 2.76 14.26
CA ILE A 100 -4.18 3.19 13.03
C ILE A 100 -3.56 4.51 12.52
N GLU A 101 -3.10 5.39 13.41
CA GLU A 101 -2.38 6.59 13.01
C GLU A 101 -1.09 6.27 12.25
N MET A 102 -0.45 5.13 12.54
CA MET A 102 0.73 4.68 11.78
C MET A 102 0.39 4.32 10.34
N ALA A 103 -0.81 3.79 10.10
CA ALA A 103 -1.33 3.56 8.76
C ALA A 103 -1.54 4.88 8.00
N GLN A 104 -2.13 5.90 8.65
CA GLN A 104 -2.31 7.23 8.08
C GLN A 104 -0.97 7.89 7.76
N ARG A 105 0.02 7.75 8.64
CA ARG A 105 1.39 8.25 8.40
C ARG A 105 2.03 7.58 7.18
N LEU A 106 1.87 6.26 7.02
CA LEU A 106 2.35 5.55 5.84
C LEU A 106 1.64 6.06 4.57
N LYS A 107 0.30 6.22 4.60
CA LYS A 107 -0.47 6.77 3.48
C LYS A 107 0.04 8.14 3.07
N SER A 108 0.18 9.06 4.03
CA SER A 108 0.68 10.42 3.80
C SER A 108 2.12 10.42 3.26
N LEU A 109 2.99 9.55 3.78
CA LEU A 109 4.37 9.42 3.32
C LEU A 109 4.43 8.94 1.87
N VAL A 110 3.64 7.93 1.52
CA VAL A 110 3.54 7.38 0.16
C VAL A 110 2.98 8.43 -0.81
N LYS A 111 1.91 9.13 -0.44
CA LYS A 111 1.32 10.20 -1.26
C LYS A 111 2.33 11.32 -1.50
N ASN A 112 2.96 11.83 -0.44
CA ASN A 112 3.85 12.99 -0.53
C ASN A 112 5.20 12.69 -1.21
N LYS A 113 5.72 11.48 -1.04
CA LYS A 113 7.07 11.13 -1.54
C LYS A 113 7.06 10.35 -2.84
N LEU A 114 5.98 9.63 -3.14
CA LEU A 114 5.86 8.78 -4.33
C LEU A 114 4.74 9.23 -5.27
N ASN A 115 3.96 10.25 -4.88
CA ASN A 115 2.77 10.71 -5.60
C ASN A 115 1.84 9.54 -5.99
N MET A 116 1.65 8.61 -5.07
CA MET A 116 0.92 7.37 -5.29
C MET A 116 -0.16 7.19 -4.24
N ASN A 117 -1.31 6.70 -4.66
CA ASN A 117 -2.40 6.35 -3.76
C ASN A 117 -2.25 4.88 -3.32
N MET A 118 -2.60 4.60 -2.08
CA MET A 118 -2.68 3.26 -1.51
C MET A 118 -3.99 3.11 -0.72
N GLU A 119 -4.52 1.91 -0.71
CA GLU A 119 -5.80 1.60 -0.08
C GLU A 119 -5.58 0.73 1.16
N PHE A 120 -6.12 1.14 2.31
CA PHE A 120 -6.19 0.28 3.48
C PHE A 120 -7.44 -0.59 3.42
N ILE A 121 -7.25 -1.91 3.40
CA ILE A 121 -8.34 -2.89 3.25
C ILE A 121 -8.61 -3.68 4.53
N GLY A 122 -7.76 -3.57 5.55
CA GLY A 122 -7.98 -4.27 6.80
C GLY A 122 -7.03 -3.84 7.91
N PHE A 123 -7.59 -3.87 9.12
CA PHE A 123 -6.87 -3.83 10.38
C PHE A 123 -7.13 -5.13 11.12
N ILE A 124 -6.07 -5.87 11.44
CA ILE A 124 -6.15 -7.15 12.13
C ILE A 124 -5.48 -6.97 13.50
N PRO A 125 -6.23 -7.10 14.60
CA PRO A 125 -5.69 -6.93 15.93
C PRO A 125 -4.70 -8.04 16.28
N HIS A 126 -3.84 -7.75 17.23
CA HIS A 126 -3.03 -8.77 17.87
C HIS A 126 -3.93 -9.70 18.69
N ASP A 127 -3.73 -10.99 18.50
CA ASP A 127 -4.49 -12.03 19.20
C ASP A 127 -3.52 -13.14 19.64
N ASP A 128 -3.39 -13.34 20.94
CA ASP A 128 -2.47 -14.34 21.52
C ASP A 128 -2.89 -15.78 21.19
N GLU A 129 -4.18 -16.02 20.92
CA GLU A 129 -4.70 -17.32 20.51
C GLU A 129 -4.14 -17.79 19.16
N ILE A 130 -3.63 -16.88 18.32
CA ILE A 130 -2.97 -17.23 17.05
C ILE A 130 -1.76 -18.14 17.32
N SER A 131 -0.94 -17.80 18.31
CA SER A 131 0.22 -18.61 18.68
C SER A 131 -0.18 -20.01 19.14
N ILE A 132 -1.26 -20.11 19.90
CA ILE A 132 -1.84 -21.38 20.36
C ILE A 132 -2.39 -22.19 19.16
N SER A 133 -3.09 -21.54 18.25
CA SER A 133 -3.66 -22.18 17.05
C SER A 133 -2.57 -22.76 16.16
N ILE A 134 -1.47 -22.04 15.98
CA ILE A 134 -0.29 -22.50 15.23
C ILE A 134 0.31 -23.75 15.90
N ALA A 135 0.52 -23.72 17.23
CA ALA A 135 1.04 -24.86 17.96
C ALA A 135 0.12 -26.10 17.86
N ARG A 136 -1.19 -25.90 17.85
CA ARG A 136 -2.20 -26.95 17.68
C ARG A 136 -2.41 -27.38 16.23
N ARG A 137 -1.81 -26.69 15.27
CA ARG A 137 -2.02 -26.89 13.83
C ARG A 137 -3.49 -26.82 13.39
N THR A 138 -4.28 -26.01 14.10
CA THR A 138 -5.71 -25.82 13.82
C THR A 138 -5.92 -24.31 13.59
N PRO A 139 -6.41 -23.89 12.41
CA PRO A 139 -6.66 -22.47 12.14
C PRO A 139 -7.60 -21.86 13.18
N LEU A 140 -7.25 -20.68 13.70
CA LEU A 140 -8.02 -20.01 14.75
C LEU A 140 -9.47 -19.73 14.33
N ILE A 141 -9.70 -19.40 13.08
CA ILE A 141 -11.04 -19.19 12.50
C ILE A 141 -11.96 -20.43 12.59
N LEU A 142 -11.38 -21.64 12.73
CA LEU A 142 -12.12 -22.88 12.91
C LEU A 142 -12.26 -23.26 14.40
N SER A 143 -11.22 -23.01 15.20
CA SER A 143 -11.21 -23.39 16.61
C SER A 143 -11.91 -22.36 17.51
N ASN A 144 -11.87 -21.08 17.15
CA ASN A 144 -12.56 -20.00 17.83
C ASN A 144 -13.01 -18.93 16.82
N PRO A 145 -14.17 -19.12 16.14
CA PRO A 145 -14.70 -18.16 15.18
C PRO A 145 -15.12 -16.81 15.81
N GLU A 146 -15.29 -16.76 17.13
CA GLU A 146 -15.62 -15.54 17.88
C GLU A 146 -14.40 -14.74 18.35
N SER A 147 -13.19 -15.22 18.05
CA SER A 147 -11.96 -14.47 18.37
C SER A 147 -11.92 -13.12 17.64
N GLU A 148 -11.24 -12.14 18.21
CA GLU A 148 -11.07 -10.82 17.60
C GLU A 148 -10.38 -10.92 16.22
N PHE A 149 -9.43 -11.84 16.07
CA PHE A 149 -8.81 -12.15 14.78
C PHE A 149 -9.87 -12.62 13.76
N ALA A 150 -10.73 -13.58 14.12
CA ALA A 150 -11.73 -14.13 13.21
C ALA A 150 -12.74 -13.06 12.79
N LYS A 151 -13.23 -12.22 13.71
CA LYS A 151 -14.13 -11.11 13.44
C LYS A 151 -13.57 -10.11 12.44
N ARG A 152 -12.26 -9.89 12.40
CA ARG A 152 -11.60 -8.92 11.52
C ARG A 152 -11.10 -9.53 10.20
N ILE A 153 -10.71 -10.81 10.19
CA ILE A 153 -10.20 -11.45 8.97
C ILE A 153 -11.30 -11.66 7.92
N TYR A 154 -12.53 -11.97 8.32
CA TYR A 154 -13.64 -12.15 7.38
C TYR A 154 -14.01 -10.87 6.61
N PRO A 155 -14.24 -9.71 7.25
CA PRO A 155 -14.46 -8.46 6.52
C PRO A 155 -13.27 -8.09 5.62
N THR A 156 -12.04 -8.30 6.10
CA THR A 156 -10.83 -8.03 5.30
C THR A 156 -10.79 -8.91 4.06
N ALA A 157 -11.05 -10.23 4.20
CA ALA A 157 -11.13 -11.15 3.07
C ALA A 157 -12.23 -10.76 2.07
N ASN A 158 -13.39 -10.35 2.57
CA ASN A 158 -14.48 -9.86 1.72
C ASN A 158 -14.09 -8.60 0.94
N ARG A 159 -13.36 -7.66 1.55
CA ARG A 159 -12.84 -6.49 0.83
C ARG A 159 -11.86 -6.90 -0.27
N VAL A 160 -10.97 -7.87 -0.01
CA VAL A 160 -10.06 -8.42 -1.02
C VAL A 160 -10.82 -9.04 -2.21
N ILE A 161 -11.85 -9.84 -1.92
CA ILE A 161 -12.64 -10.53 -2.95
C ILE A 161 -13.50 -9.55 -3.75
N ASN A 162 -14.14 -8.61 -3.05
CA ASN A 162 -15.09 -7.66 -3.64
C ASN A 162 -14.43 -6.37 -4.15
N SER A 163 -13.14 -6.18 -3.94
CA SER A 163 -12.40 -5.08 -4.56
C SER A 163 -12.35 -5.31 -6.09
N ASN A 164 -13.51 -5.16 -6.72
CA ASN A 164 -13.62 -5.13 -8.16
C ASN A 164 -12.96 -3.83 -8.63
N PHE A 165 -11.78 -3.96 -9.21
CA PHE A 165 -11.24 -2.93 -10.06
C PHE A 165 -12.11 -2.81 -11.31
N THR A 166 -13.27 -2.23 -11.17
CA THR A 166 -13.90 -1.60 -12.30
C THR A 166 -13.09 -0.34 -12.57
N PHE A 167 -12.41 -0.35 -13.71
CA PHE A 167 -11.78 0.82 -14.31
C PHE A 167 -12.83 1.87 -14.68
N ASN A 168 -13.52 2.42 -13.71
CA ASN A 168 -14.34 3.60 -13.89
C ASN A 168 -13.53 4.78 -13.37
N GLU A 169 -13.05 5.60 -14.30
CA GLU A 169 -12.30 6.83 -14.06
C GLU A 169 -12.99 7.84 -13.13
N SER A 170 -14.25 7.59 -12.74
CA SER A 170 -15.08 8.49 -11.94
C SER A 170 -15.25 8.10 -10.46
N ILE A 171 -14.57 7.07 -9.95
CA ILE A 171 -14.73 6.60 -8.55
C ILE A 171 -13.46 6.86 -7.71
N PHE A 172 -12.66 7.83 -8.09
CA PHE A 172 -11.54 8.29 -7.27
C PHE A 172 -12.00 9.42 -6.36
N ASP A 173 -12.88 9.07 -5.44
CA ASP A 173 -13.30 9.93 -4.35
C ASP A 173 -12.29 9.73 -3.21
N GLU A 174 -11.39 10.68 -3.02
CA GLU A 174 -10.46 10.70 -1.86
C GLU A 174 -11.25 10.61 -0.55
N GLU A 175 -12.51 11.12 -0.54
CA GLU A 175 -13.44 11.03 0.58
C GLU A 175 -13.79 9.59 0.95
N LYS A 176 -13.96 8.67 -0.02
CA LYS A 176 -14.31 7.26 0.28
C LYS A 176 -13.14 6.43 0.83
N GLU A 177 -11.92 6.77 0.50
CA GLU A 177 -10.74 6.11 1.08
C GLU A 177 -10.57 6.50 2.55
N ASP A 178 -10.86 7.75 2.89
CA ASP A 178 -10.84 8.23 4.25
C ASP A 178 -12.03 7.69 5.05
N GLU A 179 -13.21 7.48 4.42
CA GLU A 179 -14.36 6.80 5.04
C GLU A 179 -14.05 5.37 5.50
N VAL A 180 -13.33 4.57 4.69
CA VAL A 180 -12.93 3.21 5.09
C VAL A 180 -11.99 3.25 6.28
N LEU A 181 -11.05 4.19 6.28
CA LEU A 181 -10.12 4.37 7.39
C LEU A 181 -10.85 4.87 8.64
N GLU A 182 -11.76 5.83 8.49
CA GLU A 182 -12.61 6.31 9.58
C GLU A 182 -13.56 5.23 10.12
N GLN A 183 -14.12 4.38 9.24
CA GLN A 183 -14.92 3.23 9.67
C GLN A 183 -14.09 2.24 10.47
N LEU A 184 -12.86 1.94 10.05
CA LEU A 184 -11.93 1.08 10.80
C LEU A 184 -11.58 1.68 12.16
N VAL A 185 -11.37 3.01 12.22
CA VAL A 185 -11.16 3.73 13.49
C VAL A 185 -12.38 3.62 14.38
N LYS A 186 -13.59 3.91 13.86
CA LYS A 186 -14.85 3.85 14.62
C LYS A 186 -15.16 2.43 15.10
N GLU A 187 -14.97 1.42 14.27
CA GLU A 187 -15.18 0.02 14.65
C GLU A 187 -14.24 -0.39 15.79
N PHE A 188 -13.02 0.17 15.83
CA PHE A 188 -12.03 -0.15 16.85
C PHE A 188 -12.24 0.62 18.17
N THR A 189 -12.69 1.90 18.08
CA THR A 189 -12.91 2.73 19.28
C THR A 189 -14.25 2.49 19.97
N ASN A 190 -15.23 1.86 19.30
CA ASN A 190 -16.51 1.51 19.91
C ASN A 190 -16.49 0.19 20.71
N GLU A 191 -15.37 -0.51 20.72
CA GLU A 191 -15.17 -1.76 21.48
C GLU A 191 -14.34 -1.55 22.78
N GLU A 192 -13.93 -0.31 23.10
CA GLU A 192 -13.39 0.08 24.43
C GLU A 192 -14.52 0.65 25.32
#